data_04f16b5af72310ddbc1201be17d87e70
#
_entry.id   04f16b5af72310ddbc1201be17d87e70
#
_cell.length_a   1.000
_cell.length_b   1.000
_cell.length_c   1.000
_cell.angle_alpha   90.00
_cell.angle_beta   90.00
_cell.angle_gamma   90.00
#
_symmetry.space_group_name_H-M   'P 1'
#
loop_
_entity.id
_entity.type
_entity.pdbx_description
1 polymer ?
#
loop_
_entity_poly.entity_id
_entity_poly.type
_entity_poly.pdbx_seq_one_letter_code
_entity_poly.pdbx_strand_id
1 'polypeptide(L)'
;MMTAAALLFSASALADDCANANTQSEMNICAAQQYQAADKKLNQTYQDAMKRAAVPQRDLLKKAQQAWITLRDADCAFAASGTAGGSVQPMILNQCLAEKTADREAFLASMMQCEEGDLSCPLPPAN
;
A
#
# COMPACT_ATOMS: atom_id res chain seq x y z
N MET A 1 -9.64 -25.90 -30.42
CA MET A 1 -8.83 -24.69 -30.32
C MET A 1 -9.28 -23.91 -29.09
N MET A 2 -8.48 -23.90 -28.08
CA MET A 2 -8.80 -23.19 -26.85
C MET A 2 -8.03 -21.89 -26.85
N THR A 3 -8.71 -20.81 -27.05
CA THR A 3 -8.15 -19.49 -26.81
C THR A 3 -8.23 -19.22 -25.32
N ALA A 4 -7.11 -19.33 -24.64
CA ALA A 4 -7.02 -18.87 -23.29
C ALA A 4 -7.06 -17.34 -23.30
N ALA A 5 -8.20 -16.76 -23.01
CA ALA A 5 -8.28 -15.35 -22.72
C ALA A 5 -7.65 -15.14 -21.33
N ALA A 6 -6.41 -14.69 -21.33
CA ALA A 6 -5.76 -14.26 -20.13
C ALA A 6 -6.44 -12.96 -19.66
N LEU A 7 -7.23 -13.08 -18.64
CA LEU A 7 -7.87 -11.94 -18.02
C LEU A 7 -6.87 -11.23 -17.10
N LEU A 8 -6.27 -10.19 -17.61
CA LEU A 8 -5.35 -9.33 -16.87
C LEU A 8 -6.16 -8.17 -16.26
N PHE A 9 -6.62 -8.35 -14.99
CA PHE A 9 -7.71 -7.47 -14.60
C PHE A 9 -7.55 -6.59 -13.40
N SER A 10 -6.61 -6.72 -12.53
CA SER A 10 -6.88 -6.06 -11.25
C SER A 10 -6.24 -4.70 -11.05
N ALA A 11 -5.15 -4.37 -11.74
CA ALA A 11 -4.47 -3.10 -11.52
C ALA A 11 -5.03 -1.96 -12.37
N SER A 12 -5.60 -2.28 -13.55
CA SER A 12 -6.09 -1.28 -14.47
C SER A 12 -7.47 -0.73 -14.12
N ALA A 13 -8.29 -1.47 -13.35
CA ALA A 13 -9.63 -1.04 -13.01
C ALA A 13 -9.66 0.23 -12.15
N LEU A 14 -8.74 0.32 -11.15
CA LEU A 14 -8.64 1.52 -10.31
C LEU A 14 -8.07 2.72 -11.06
N ALA A 15 -7.10 2.49 -11.95
CA ALA A 15 -6.55 3.53 -12.81
C ALA A 15 -7.58 4.04 -13.80
N ASP A 16 -8.44 3.13 -14.34
CA ASP A 16 -9.50 3.50 -15.26
C ASP A 16 -10.57 4.36 -14.60
N ASP A 17 -10.94 4.05 -13.34
CA ASP A 17 -11.87 4.86 -12.56
C ASP A 17 -11.35 6.29 -12.38
N CYS A 18 -10.05 6.45 -12.11
CA CYS A 18 -9.44 7.76 -11.98
C CYS A 18 -9.30 8.49 -13.31
N ALA A 19 -9.06 7.75 -14.40
CA ALA A 19 -8.98 8.32 -15.74
C ALA A 19 -10.32 8.92 -16.20
N ASN A 20 -11.43 8.39 -15.69
CA ASN A 20 -12.78 8.87 -15.98
C ASN A 20 -13.25 9.97 -15.04
N ALA A 21 -12.46 10.35 -14.04
CA ALA A 21 -12.77 11.45 -13.15
C ALA A 21 -12.53 12.78 -13.86
N ASN A 22 -13.59 13.57 -14.05
CA ASN A 22 -13.55 14.79 -14.84
C ASN A 22 -13.61 16.06 -13.98
N THR A 23 -14.01 15.95 -12.73
CA THR A 23 -14.07 17.08 -11.79
C THR A 23 -13.05 16.88 -10.68
N GLN A 24 -12.70 17.97 -10.01
CA GLN A 24 -11.80 17.87 -8.85
C GLN A 24 -12.42 17.02 -7.76
N SER A 25 -13.71 17.11 -7.53
CA SER A 25 -14.42 16.27 -6.57
C SER A 25 -14.31 14.79 -6.90
N GLU A 26 -14.51 14.43 -8.17
CA GLU A 26 -14.37 13.04 -8.63
C GLU A 26 -12.94 12.54 -8.49
N MET A 27 -11.95 13.38 -8.82
CA MET A 27 -10.54 13.04 -8.67
C MET A 27 -10.16 12.84 -7.20
N ASN A 28 -10.71 13.64 -6.29
CA ASN A 28 -10.51 13.48 -4.85
C ASN A 28 -11.08 12.15 -4.34
N ILE A 29 -12.27 11.80 -4.78
CA ILE A 29 -12.91 10.53 -4.42
C ILE A 29 -12.10 9.35 -4.95
N CYS A 30 -11.65 9.44 -6.19
CA CYS A 30 -10.85 8.37 -6.80
C CYS A 30 -9.52 8.17 -6.05
N ALA A 31 -8.83 9.26 -5.70
CA ALA A 31 -7.59 9.18 -4.93
C ALA A 31 -7.82 8.54 -3.55
N ALA A 32 -8.92 8.88 -2.88
CA ALA A 32 -9.28 8.27 -1.60
C ALA A 32 -9.55 6.78 -1.75
N GLN A 33 -10.21 6.36 -2.82
CA GLN A 33 -10.46 4.94 -3.10
C GLN A 33 -9.17 4.17 -3.37
N GLN A 34 -8.23 4.78 -4.10
CA GLN A 34 -6.91 4.18 -4.33
C GLN A 34 -6.15 3.97 -3.01
N TYR A 35 -6.20 4.94 -2.12
CA TYR A 35 -5.59 4.81 -0.81
C TYR A 35 -6.26 3.69 -0.01
N GLN A 36 -7.58 3.64 0.03
CA GLN A 36 -8.32 2.59 0.75
C GLN A 36 -7.98 1.20 0.23
N ALA A 37 -7.85 1.03 -1.08
CA ALA A 37 -7.48 -0.24 -1.70
C ALA A 37 -6.04 -0.63 -1.32
N ALA A 38 -5.11 0.30 -1.36
CA ALA A 38 -3.73 0.07 -0.97
C ALA A 38 -3.61 -0.29 0.51
N ASP A 39 -4.37 0.40 1.36
CA ASP A 39 -4.38 0.15 2.80
C ASP A 39 -4.94 -1.23 3.14
N LYS A 40 -6.01 -1.63 2.48
CA LYS A 40 -6.58 -2.97 2.63
C LYS A 40 -5.57 -4.06 2.27
N LYS A 41 -4.87 -3.89 1.16
CA LYS A 41 -3.85 -4.85 0.72
C LYS A 41 -2.68 -4.88 1.70
N LEU A 42 -2.21 -3.73 2.17
CA LEU A 42 -1.16 -3.66 3.17
C LEU A 42 -1.56 -4.39 4.45
N ASN A 43 -2.77 -4.17 4.94
CA ASN A 43 -3.25 -4.81 6.15
C ASN A 43 -3.30 -6.33 6.01
N GLN A 44 -3.70 -6.85 4.87
CA GLN A 44 -3.68 -8.29 4.59
C GLN A 44 -2.26 -8.83 4.61
N THR A 45 -1.34 -8.17 3.94
CA THR A 45 0.08 -8.56 3.90
C THR A 45 0.71 -8.48 5.30
N TYR A 46 0.41 -7.42 6.05
CA TYR A 46 0.89 -7.28 7.43
C TYR A 46 0.40 -8.42 8.33
N GLN A 47 -0.87 -8.78 8.23
CA GLN A 47 -1.43 -9.89 9.02
C GLN A 47 -0.76 -11.22 8.66
N ASP A 48 -0.49 -11.45 7.38
CA ASP A 48 0.20 -12.65 6.93
C ASP A 48 1.64 -12.69 7.47
N ALA A 49 2.34 -11.57 7.43
CA ALA A 49 3.68 -11.46 8.00
C ALA A 49 3.68 -11.73 9.51
N MET A 50 2.71 -11.17 10.23
CA MET A 50 2.56 -11.38 11.67
C MET A 50 2.30 -12.85 12.01
N LYS A 51 1.55 -13.57 11.18
CA LYS A 51 1.28 -15.00 11.39
C LYS A 51 2.55 -15.85 11.22
N ARG A 52 3.43 -15.46 10.30
CA ARG A 52 4.68 -16.17 10.05
C ARG A 52 5.78 -15.83 11.05
N ALA A 53 5.72 -14.66 11.66
CA ALA A 53 6.76 -14.15 12.52
C ALA A 53 6.77 -14.88 13.87
N ALA A 54 7.97 -15.19 14.37
CA ALA A 54 8.16 -15.59 15.75
C ALA A 54 7.89 -14.39 16.68
N VAL A 55 7.71 -14.66 17.99
CA VAL A 55 7.34 -13.61 18.95
C VAL A 55 8.29 -12.41 18.92
N PRO A 56 9.62 -12.57 18.94
CA PRO A 56 10.50 -11.40 18.89
C PRO A 56 10.34 -10.60 17.59
N GLN A 57 10.17 -11.28 16.45
CA GLN A 57 9.96 -10.61 15.16
C GLN A 57 8.61 -9.92 15.08
N ARG A 58 7.58 -10.45 15.72
CA ARG A 58 6.27 -9.79 15.80
C ARG A 58 6.37 -8.45 16.49
N ASP A 59 7.08 -8.39 17.61
CA ASP A 59 7.26 -7.15 18.37
C ASP A 59 8.01 -6.10 17.54
N LEU A 60 9.06 -6.52 16.84
CA LEU A 60 9.83 -5.63 15.98
C LEU A 60 9.00 -5.15 14.79
N LEU A 61 8.26 -6.04 14.15
CA LEU A 61 7.41 -5.69 13.01
C LEU A 61 6.30 -4.72 13.43
N LYS A 62 5.69 -4.95 14.57
CA LYS A 62 4.65 -4.06 15.10
C LYS A 62 5.20 -2.66 15.35
N LYS A 63 6.37 -2.56 15.98
CA LYS A 63 7.02 -1.27 16.22
C LYS A 63 7.37 -0.57 14.91
N ALA A 64 7.93 -1.31 13.96
CA ALA A 64 8.28 -0.78 12.66
C ALA A 64 7.04 -0.26 11.91
N GLN A 65 5.95 -1.01 11.97
CA GLN A 65 4.71 -0.61 11.29
C GLN A 65 4.12 0.65 11.91
N GLN A 66 4.12 0.76 13.22
CA GLN A 66 3.63 1.95 13.92
C GLN A 66 4.48 3.19 13.58
N ALA A 67 5.81 3.04 13.57
CA ALA A 67 6.72 4.12 13.20
C ALA A 67 6.52 4.52 11.73
N TRP A 68 6.32 3.53 10.86
CA TRP A 68 6.08 3.79 9.44
C TRP A 68 4.78 4.56 9.21
N ILE A 69 3.69 4.20 9.89
CA ILE A 69 2.41 4.93 9.78
C ILE A 69 2.60 6.39 10.16
N THR A 70 3.31 6.66 11.25
CA THR A 70 3.60 8.02 11.70
C THR A 70 4.40 8.79 10.66
N LEU A 71 5.45 8.18 10.12
CA LEU A 71 6.28 8.80 9.09
C LEU A 71 5.49 9.05 7.80
N ARG A 72 4.72 8.05 7.34
CA ARG A 72 3.87 8.20 6.16
C ARG A 72 2.94 9.40 6.29
N ASP A 73 2.23 9.48 7.41
CA ASP A 73 1.25 10.54 7.62
C ASP A 73 1.93 11.91 7.66
N ALA A 74 3.08 12.01 8.32
CA ALA A 74 3.85 13.24 8.39
C ALA A 74 4.42 13.64 7.03
N ASP A 75 4.98 12.69 6.28
CA ASP A 75 5.50 12.94 4.93
C ASP A 75 4.42 13.43 3.99
N CYS A 76 3.24 12.81 4.03
CA CYS A 76 2.15 13.18 3.15
C CYS A 76 1.50 14.51 3.55
N ALA A 77 1.41 14.82 4.83
CA ALA A 77 1.00 16.14 5.28
C ALA A 77 1.97 17.22 4.78
N PHE A 78 3.27 16.95 4.86
CA PHE A 78 4.29 17.84 4.32
C PHE A 78 4.15 18.00 2.79
N ALA A 79 4.00 16.88 2.07
CA ALA A 79 3.89 16.90 0.61
C ALA A 79 2.65 17.65 0.13
N ALA A 80 1.55 17.59 0.89
CA ALA A 80 0.31 18.26 0.55
C ALA A 80 0.21 19.69 1.09
N SER A 81 1.20 20.15 1.86
CA SER A 81 1.12 21.44 2.56
C SER A 81 0.99 22.65 1.63
N GLY A 82 1.60 22.56 0.43
CA GLY A 82 1.50 23.63 -0.57
C GLY A 82 0.11 23.82 -1.16
N THR A 83 -0.80 22.87 -0.96
CA THR A 83 -2.17 22.93 -1.45
C THR A 83 -3.19 23.15 -0.32
N ALA A 84 -2.71 23.51 0.86
CA ALA A 84 -3.57 23.73 2.04
C ALA A 84 -4.69 24.73 1.75
N GLY A 85 -5.93 24.35 2.08
CA GLY A 85 -7.11 25.16 1.82
C GLY A 85 -7.64 25.10 0.40
N GLY A 86 -6.93 24.43 -0.52
CA GLY A 86 -7.37 24.26 -1.90
C GLY A 86 -8.21 23.00 -2.09
N SER A 87 -9.05 23.01 -3.13
CA SER A 87 -9.90 21.87 -3.48
C SER A 87 -9.09 20.66 -3.97
N VAL A 88 -7.84 20.87 -4.38
CA VAL A 88 -6.94 19.80 -4.85
C VAL A 88 -6.25 19.07 -3.70
N GLN A 89 -6.24 19.63 -2.49
CA GLN A 89 -5.51 19.08 -1.36
C GLN A 89 -5.87 17.62 -1.05
N PRO A 90 -7.15 17.22 -0.99
CA PRO A 90 -7.49 15.81 -0.72
C PRO A 90 -6.92 14.84 -1.76
N MET A 91 -6.86 15.25 -3.02
CA MET A 91 -6.26 14.42 -4.08
C MET A 91 -4.77 14.24 -3.83
N ILE A 92 -4.04 15.33 -3.62
CA ILE A 92 -2.58 15.27 -3.38
C ILE A 92 -2.25 14.45 -2.13
N LEU A 93 -3.00 14.67 -1.04
CA LEU A 93 -2.81 13.92 0.19
C LEU A 93 -3.04 12.42 -0.02
N ASN A 94 -4.16 12.05 -0.62
CA ASN A 94 -4.52 10.64 -0.80
C ASN A 94 -3.64 9.94 -1.83
N GLN A 95 -3.18 10.63 -2.88
CA GLN A 95 -2.20 10.07 -3.81
C GLN A 95 -0.89 9.75 -3.11
N CYS A 96 -0.42 10.63 -2.25
CA CYS A 96 0.78 10.38 -1.45
C CYS A 96 0.60 9.18 -0.52
N LEU A 97 -0.52 9.12 0.21
CA LEU A 97 -0.83 8.02 1.12
C LEU A 97 -0.92 6.68 0.36
N ALA A 98 -1.57 6.67 -0.80
CA ALA A 98 -1.70 5.46 -1.62
C ALA A 98 -0.35 4.96 -2.09
N GLU A 99 0.50 5.84 -2.59
CA GLU A 99 1.82 5.49 -3.12
C GLU A 99 2.71 4.91 -2.02
N LYS A 100 2.81 5.58 -0.88
CA LYS A 100 3.63 5.10 0.24
C LYS A 100 3.10 3.81 0.82
N THR A 101 1.79 3.65 0.88
CA THR A 101 1.15 2.42 1.37
C THR A 101 1.42 1.24 0.43
N ALA A 102 1.35 1.46 -0.87
CA ALA A 102 1.71 0.42 -1.86
C ALA A 102 3.19 0.02 -1.75
N ASP A 103 4.08 0.99 -1.55
CA ASP A 103 5.51 0.71 -1.35
C ASP A 103 5.76 -0.10 -0.09
N ARG A 104 5.07 0.22 1.00
CA ARG A 104 5.19 -0.55 2.25
C ARG A 104 4.69 -1.98 2.09
N GLU A 105 3.55 -2.15 1.40
CA GLU A 105 3.03 -3.49 1.12
C GLU A 105 4.05 -4.32 0.34
N ALA A 106 4.65 -3.75 -0.70
CA ALA A 106 5.66 -4.43 -1.50
C ALA A 106 6.89 -4.81 -0.66
N PHE A 107 7.32 -3.95 0.26
CA PHE A 107 8.41 -4.24 1.17
C PHE A 107 8.08 -5.45 2.07
N LEU A 108 6.90 -5.45 2.71
CA LEU A 108 6.49 -6.56 3.56
C LEU A 108 6.33 -7.86 2.76
N ALA A 109 5.76 -7.79 1.57
CA ALA A 109 5.60 -8.96 0.69
C ALA A 109 6.96 -9.55 0.32
N SER A 110 7.97 -8.71 0.07
CA SER A 110 9.33 -9.17 -0.26
C SER A 110 9.97 -9.95 0.90
N MET A 111 9.64 -9.59 2.15
CA MET A 111 10.15 -10.30 3.34
C MET A 111 9.55 -11.69 3.51
N MET A 112 8.46 -12.00 2.81
CA MET A 112 7.81 -13.31 2.85
C MET A 112 8.20 -14.21 1.69
N GLN A 113 9.00 -13.74 0.74
CA GLN A 113 9.43 -14.48 -0.46
C GLN A 113 10.89 -14.89 -0.37
N CYS A 114 11.35 -15.18 0.83
CA CYS A 114 12.75 -15.50 1.06
C CYS A 114 13.04 -16.95 0.76
N GLU A 115 14.23 -17.19 0.21
CA GLU A 115 14.76 -18.53 0.03
C GLU A 115 15.38 -19.04 1.32
N GLU A 116 15.41 -20.35 1.47
CA GLU A 116 16.04 -20.98 2.62
C GLU A 116 17.52 -20.58 2.69
N GLY A 117 17.94 -20.17 3.90
CA GLY A 117 19.32 -19.74 4.13
C GLY A 117 19.58 -18.27 3.88
N ASP A 118 18.57 -17.50 3.46
CA ASP A 118 18.71 -16.05 3.28
C ASP A 118 18.73 -15.34 4.64
N LEU A 119 19.91 -14.89 5.04
CA LEU A 119 20.10 -14.23 6.34
C LEU A 119 19.48 -12.84 6.42
N SER A 120 19.15 -12.23 5.28
CA SER A 120 18.51 -10.91 5.23
C SER A 120 16.98 -11.00 5.38
N CYS A 121 16.44 -12.21 5.46
CA CYS A 121 15.01 -12.43 5.52
C CYS A 121 14.58 -12.87 6.91
N PRO A 122 13.78 -12.06 7.61
CA PRO A 122 13.43 -12.34 9.00
C PRO A 122 12.28 -13.31 9.18
N LEU A 123 11.55 -13.64 8.12
CA LEU A 123 10.36 -14.48 8.21
C LEU A 123 10.62 -15.86 7.62
N PRO A 124 10.16 -16.93 8.30
CA PRO A 124 10.34 -18.28 7.78
C PRO A 124 9.48 -18.50 6.53
N PRO A 125 9.88 -19.45 5.65
CA PRO A 125 9.06 -19.83 4.51
C PRO A 125 7.67 -20.30 4.95
N ALA A 126 6.67 -20.08 4.11
CA ALA A 126 5.33 -20.62 4.33
C ALA A 126 5.38 -22.16 4.18
N ASN A 127 4.83 -22.85 5.16
CA ASN A 127 4.66 -24.30 5.11
C ASN A 127 3.39 -24.68 4.38
#